data_c559539e48ccec9bf83fe4c7ff231121
#
_entry.id   c559539e48ccec9bf83fe4c7ff231121
#
_cell.length_a   1.000
_cell.length_b   1.000
_cell.length_c   1.000
_cell.angle_alpha   90.00
_cell.angle_beta   90.00
_cell.angle_gamma   90.00
#
_symmetry.space_group_name_H-M   'P 1'
#
loop_
_entity.id
_entity.type
_entity.pdbx_description
1 polymer ?
#
loop_
_entity_poly.entity_id
_entity_poly.type
_entity_poly.pdbx_seq_one_letter_code
_entity_poly.pdbx_strand_id
1 'polypeptide(L)'
;MEEPPFRCSTKKALDELEIELNLIEKNPYWESMAGYSYTAGNPNDIQEHLDYYEQLKDVDKKFTLMEMILDSLSGQDTEYDFLKYWKKTKPILIKDYLTHEYTIHYWKQMTVEFEGNNIMTPLIQELISEMNPDKKLNSRMNMNR
;
A
#
# COMPACT_ATOMS: atom_id res chain seq x y z
N MET A 1 -15.21 -14.13 6.89
CA MET A 1 -13.87 -13.59 7.09
C MET A 1 -13.99 -12.20 7.68
N GLU A 2 -13.43 -12.01 8.85
CA GLU A 2 -13.52 -10.73 9.53
C GLU A 2 -12.67 -9.68 8.83
N GLU A 3 -13.21 -8.48 8.71
CA GLU A 3 -12.44 -7.37 8.19
C GLU A 3 -11.41 -6.93 9.25
N PRO A 4 -10.23 -6.49 8.83
CA PRO A 4 -9.24 -5.98 9.77
C PRO A 4 -9.76 -4.72 10.46
N PRO A 5 -9.29 -4.44 11.68
CA PRO A 5 -9.70 -3.23 12.38
C PRO A 5 -9.30 -1.98 11.60
N PHE A 6 -10.16 -0.97 11.68
CA PHE A 6 -9.90 0.32 11.04
C PHE A 6 -8.58 0.92 11.56
N ARG A 7 -7.83 1.49 10.65
CA ARG A 7 -6.59 2.19 10.99
C ARG A 7 -6.44 3.42 10.10
N CYS A 8 -5.99 4.51 10.67
CA CYS A 8 -5.71 5.73 9.93
C CYS A 8 -4.35 6.29 10.34
N SER A 9 -3.83 7.19 9.52
CA SER A 9 -2.57 7.87 9.80
C SER A 9 -2.69 8.76 11.01
N THR A 10 -1.64 8.79 11.85
CA THR A 10 -1.59 9.71 12.98
C THR A 10 -1.11 11.08 12.50
N LYS A 11 -1.54 12.13 13.21
CA LYS A 11 -1.07 13.49 12.92
C LYS A 11 0.46 13.57 13.03
N LYS A 12 1.03 12.93 14.03
CA LYS A 12 2.47 12.92 14.25
C LYS A 12 3.21 12.32 13.05
N ALA A 13 2.75 11.17 12.56
CA ALA A 13 3.39 10.53 11.40
C ALA A 13 3.28 11.40 10.15
N LEU A 14 2.11 12.00 9.92
CA LEU A 14 1.90 12.90 8.78
C LEU A 14 2.84 14.10 8.84
N ASP A 15 2.92 14.75 10.00
CA ASP A 15 3.75 15.95 10.19
C ASP A 15 5.24 15.63 10.00
N GLU A 16 5.69 14.51 10.55
CA GLU A 16 7.09 14.11 10.44
C GLU A 16 7.47 13.76 8.99
N LEU A 17 6.63 12.97 8.31
CA LEU A 17 6.90 12.61 6.91
C LEU A 17 6.84 13.82 5.99
N GLU A 18 5.94 14.76 6.25
CA GLU A 18 5.84 16.00 5.49
C GLU A 18 7.19 16.73 5.45
N ILE A 19 7.85 16.80 6.61
CA ILE A 19 9.16 17.46 6.74
C ILE A 19 10.26 16.58 6.14
N GLU A 20 10.31 15.30 6.52
CA GLU A 20 11.37 14.39 6.11
C GLU A 20 11.43 14.17 4.60
N LEU A 21 10.28 14.16 3.94
CA LEU A 21 10.17 13.94 2.50
C LEU A 21 9.96 15.25 1.73
N ASN A 22 9.92 16.39 2.42
CA ASN A 22 9.70 17.70 1.81
C ASN A 22 8.42 17.71 0.93
N LEU A 23 7.33 17.20 1.47
CA LEU A 23 6.11 16.96 0.70
C LEU A 23 5.43 18.25 0.23
N ILE A 24 5.52 19.34 1.00
CA ILE A 24 4.90 20.61 0.63
C ILE A 24 5.46 21.10 -0.71
N GLU A 25 6.78 20.98 -0.92
CA GLU A 25 7.42 21.44 -2.15
C GLU A 25 7.39 20.42 -3.27
N LYS A 26 7.54 19.13 -2.94
CA LYS A 26 7.72 18.08 -3.94
C LYS A 26 6.44 17.47 -4.47
N ASN A 27 5.40 17.42 -3.64
CA ASN A 27 4.17 16.72 -4.01
C ASN A 27 3.02 17.72 -4.18
N PRO A 28 2.64 18.04 -5.45
CA PRO A 28 1.57 19.01 -5.70
C PRO A 28 0.20 18.54 -5.20
N TYR A 29 0.04 17.24 -4.92
CA TYR A 29 -1.21 16.68 -4.42
C TYR A 29 -1.24 16.64 -2.89
N TRP A 30 -0.14 16.95 -2.24
CA TRP A 30 -0.06 16.92 -0.79
C TRP A 30 -0.64 18.19 -0.20
N GLU A 31 -1.52 18.01 0.75
CA GLU A 31 -2.05 19.12 1.53
C GLU A 31 -1.76 18.87 2.99
N SER A 32 -1.11 19.85 3.64
CA SER A 32 -0.80 19.80 5.06
C SER A 32 -2.08 20.04 5.84
N MET A 33 -2.87 18.99 6.03
CA MET A 33 -4.17 19.10 6.69
C MET A 33 -4.25 18.22 7.91
N ALA A 34 -3.99 18.81 9.07
CA ALA A 34 -4.16 18.15 10.35
C ALA A 34 -5.58 17.59 10.47
N GLY A 35 -5.68 16.30 10.78
CA GLY A 35 -6.96 15.65 10.99
C GLY A 35 -7.54 14.89 9.80
N TYR A 36 -6.93 14.97 8.64
CA TYR A 36 -7.34 14.17 7.49
C TYR A 36 -6.64 12.81 7.50
N SER A 37 -7.41 11.77 7.21
CA SER A 37 -6.88 10.41 7.11
C SER A 37 -6.38 10.08 5.71
N TYR A 38 -6.61 10.97 4.75
CA TYR A 38 -6.22 10.77 3.35
C TYR A 38 -4.76 11.17 3.13
N THR A 39 -4.03 10.30 2.46
CA THR A 39 -2.64 10.56 2.10
C THR A 39 -2.49 10.47 0.59
N ALA A 40 -2.10 11.58 -0.02
CA ALA A 40 -1.90 11.65 -1.46
C ALA A 40 -0.48 11.28 -1.83
N GLY A 41 -0.32 10.36 -2.78
CA GLY A 41 0.97 10.03 -3.35
C GLY A 41 1.26 10.85 -4.59
N ASN A 42 2.52 10.86 -4.99
CA ASN A 42 2.95 11.39 -6.27
C ASN A 42 3.59 10.25 -7.06
N PRO A 43 3.00 9.85 -8.21
CA PRO A 43 3.53 8.71 -8.98
C PRO A 43 5.01 8.83 -9.32
N ASN A 44 5.50 10.06 -9.50
CA ASN A 44 6.91 10.30 -9.85
C ASN A 44 7.87 10.03 -8.70
N ASP A 45 7.38 10.02 -7.46
CA ASP A 45 8.22 9.87 -6.27
C ASP A 45 8.15 8.46 -5.68
N ILE A 46 7.50 7.52 -6.36
CA ILE A 46 7.27 6.19 -5.79
C ILE A 46 8.58 5.47 -5.43
N GLN A 47 9.60 5.56 -6.27
CA GLN A 47 10.88 4.90 -5.98
C GLN A 47 11.55 5.51 -4.75
N GLU A 48 11.54 6.84 -4.65
CA GLU A 48 12.09 7.54 -3.48
C GLU A 48 11.38 7.10 -2.20
N HIS A 49 10.06 6.97 -2.25
CA HIS A 49 9.28 6.56 -1.09
C HIS A 49 9.53 5.09 -0.72
N LEU A 50 9.67 4.21 -1.70
CA LEU A 50 10.03 2.82 -1.45
C LEU A 50 11.41 2.71 -0.78
N ASP A 51 12.38 3.49 -1.26
CA ASP A 51 13.72 3.52 -0.68
C ASP A 51 13.69 4.07 0.75
N TYR A 52 12.91 5.12 0.98
CA TYR A 52 12.80 5.71 2.31
C TYR A 52 12.12 4.77 3.31
N TYR A 53 11.14 3.99 2.84
CA TYR A 53 10.44 3.00 3.68
C TYR A 53 11.43 2.05 4.35
N GLU A 54 12.47 1.63 3.63
CA GLU A 54 13.47 0.70 4.16
C GLU A 54 14.22 1.25 5.38
N GLN A 55 14.25 2.57 5.54
CA GLN A 55 14.92 3.24 6.65
C GLN A 55 14.02 3.44 7.85
N LEU A 56 12.71 3.27 7.69
CA LEU A 56 11.76 3.53 8.77
C LEU A 56 11.70 2.39 9.77
N LYS A 57 11.55 2.76 11.04
CA LYS A 57 11.32 1.82 12.15
C LYS A 57 9.98 2.06 12.81
N ASP A 58 9.50 3.30 12.78
CA ASP A 58 8.24 3.69 13.39
C ASP A 58 7.06 3.09 12.60
N VAL A 59 6.21 2.33 13.29
CA VAL A 59 5.09 1.61 12.67
C VAL A 59 4.07 2.56 12.06
N ASP A 60 3.79 3.68 12.73
CA ASP A 60 2.81 4.66 12.24
C ASP A 60 3.31 5.37 10.98
N LYS A 61 4.60 5.66 10.91
CA LYS A 61 5.20 6.23 9.70
C LYS A 61 5.19 5.23 8.55
N LYS A 62 5.49 3.96 8.84
CA LYS A 62 5.41 2.90 7.83
C LYS A 62 4.00 2.79 7.27
N PHE A 63 3.00 2.81 8.14
CA PHE A 63 1.60 2.76 7.72
C PHE A 63 1.26 3.92 6.79
N THR A 64 1.60 5.14 7.21
CA THR A 64 1.31 6.35 6.46
C THR A 64 2.02 6.37 5.11
N LEU A 65 3.32 6.04 5.10
CA LEU A 65 4.09 6.03 3.86
C LEU A 65 3.58 4.97 2.89
N MET A 66 3.16 3.81 3.39
CA MET A 66 2.61 2.78 2.51
C MET A 66 1.30 3.22 1.86
N GLU A 67 0.45 3.98 2.55
CA GLU A 67 -0.73 4.56 1.92
C GLU A 67 -0.35 5.46 0.74
N MET A 68 0.68 6.28 0.92
CA MET A 68 1.20 7.14 -0.16
C MET A 68 1.79 6.31 -1.31
N ILE A 69 2.51 5.25 -0.98
CA ILE A 69 3.10 4.36 -1.99
C ILE A 69 2.02 3.71 -2.84
N LEU A 70 0.96 3.19 -2.22
CA LEU A 70 -0.13 2.55 -2.95
C LEU A 70 -0.91 3.55 -3.80
N ASP A 71 -1.12 4.76 -3.29
CA ASP A 71 -1.74 5.83 -4.07
C ASP A 71 -0.87 6.19 -5.28
N SER A 72 0.44 6.30 -5.08
CA SER A 72 1.40 6.57 -6.17
C SER A 72 1.41 5.43 -7.19
N LEU A 73 1.31 4.19 -6.71
CA LEU A 73 1.23 3.01 -7.57
C LEU A 73 0.00 3.07 -8.47
N SER A 74 -1.15 3.42 -7.88
CA SER A 74 -2.40 3.51 -8.62
C SER A 74 -2.39 4.59 -9.69
N GLY A 75 -1.50 5.58 -9.57
CA GLY A 75 -1.37 6.69 -10.50
C GLY A 75 -0.34 6.49 -11.60
N GLN A 76 0.24 5.29 -11.73
CA GLN A 76 1.20 5.03 -12.80
C GLN A 76 0.52 5.08 -14.17
N ASP A 77 1.22 5.60 -15.18
CA ASP A 77 0.66 5.82 -16.50
C ASP A 77 0.48 4.52 -17.31
N THR A 78 1.31 3.52 -17.07
CA THR A 78 1.29 2.27 -17.83
C THR A 78 1.23 1.06 -16.91
N GLU A 79 0.66 -0.02 -17.45
CA GLU A 79 0.66 -1.32 -16.74
C GLU A 79 2.08 -1.79 -16.45
N TYR A 80 2.99 -1.56 -17.39
CA TYR A 80 4.40 -1.91 -17.22
C TYR A 80 4.99 -1.25 -15.97
N ASP A 81 4.80 0.06 -15.81
CA ASP A 81 5.32 0.79 -14.65
C ASP A 81 4.60 0.35 -13.38
N PHE A 82 3.30 0.13 -13.44
CA PHE A 82 2.53 -0.38 -12.31
C PHE A 82 3.12 -1.71 -11.81
N LEU A 83 3.30 -2.67 -12.70
CA LEU A 83 3.81 -3.98 -12.33
C LEU A 83 5.28 -3.93 -11.86
N LYS A 84 6.07 -3.05 -12.44
CA LYS A 84 7.46 -2.82 -12.00
C LYS A 84 7.50 -2.43 -10.52
N TYR A 85 6.68 -1.47 -10.12
CA TYR A 85 6.65 -1.00 -8.74
C TYR A 85 5.87 -1.94 -7.82
N TRP A 86 4.88 -2.65 -8.35
CA TRP A 86 4.19 -3.68 -7.58
C TRP A 86 5.16 -4.77 -7.11
N LYS A 87 6.08 -5.18 -7.98
CA LYS A 87 7.10 -6.18 -7.62
C LYS A 87 7.97 -5.73 -6.45
N LYS A 88 8.17 -4.42 -6.31
CA LYS A 88 8.93 -3.84 -5.20
C LYS A 88 8.08 -3.66 -3.95
N THR A 89 6.81 -3.38 -4.11
CA THR A 89 5.88 -3.10 -3.03
C THR A 89 5.38 -4.37 -2.34
N LYS A 90 5.08 -5.39 -3.11
CA LYS A 90 4.51 -6.65 -2.59
C LYS A 90 5.35 -7.28 -1.46
N PRO A 91 6.68 -7.43 -1.59
CA PRO A 91 7.47 -8.00 -0.51
C PRO A 91 7.39 -7.21 0.80
N ILE A 92 7.28 -5.89 0.69
CA ILE A 92 7.12 -5.02 1.87
C ILE A 92 5.78 -5.29 2.55
N LEU A 93 4.70 -5.37 1.76
CA LEU A 93 3.37 -5.66 2.28
C LEU A 93 3.31 -7.03 2.95
N ILE A 94 4.02 -8.01 2.43
CA ILE A 94 4.11 -9.34 3.03
C ILE A 94 4.87 -9.29 4.35
N LYS A 95 6.03 -8.65 4.35
CA LYS A 95 6.90 -8.54 5.53
C LYS A 95 6.20 -7.83 6.68
N ASP A 96 5.55 -6.71 6.41
CA ASP A 96 4.88 -5.88 7.39
C ASP A 96 3.35 -6.02 7.32
N TYR A 97 2.85 -7.21 7.01
CA TYR A 97 1.43 -7.47 6.73
C TYR A 97 0.50 -6.95 7.83
N LEU A 98 0.84 -7.22 9.10
CA LEU A 98 -0.04 -6.80 10.20
C LEU A 98 -0.14 -5.28 10.32
N THR A 99 0.91 -4.55 9.95
CA THR A 99 0.89 -3.10 9.90
C THR A 99 -0.07 -2.59 8.82
N HIS A 100 -0.11 -3.27 7.68
CA HIS A 100 -0.82 -2.80 6.49
C HIS A 100 -2.12 -3.55 6.19
N GLU A 101 -2.58 -4.39 7.10
CA GLU A 101 -3.75 -5.25 6.87
C GLU A 101 -4.98 -4.44 6.45
N TYR A 102 -5.27 -3.35 7.17
CA TYR A 102 -6.39 -2.48 6.82
C TYR A 102 -6.24 -1.87 5.42
N THR A 103 -5.06 -1.35 5.12
CA THR A 103 -4.76 -0.72 3.83
C THR A 103 -4.87 -1.71 2.68
N ILE A 104 -4.37 -2.93 2.88
CA ILE A 104 -4.46 -4.00 1.87
C ILE A 104 -5.92 -4.31 1.56
N HIS A 105 -6.75 -4.47 2.59
CA HIS A 105 -8.18 -4.75 2.38
C HIS A 105 -8.92 -3.57 1.76
N TYR A 106 -8.51 -2.34 2.07
CA TYR A 106 -9.06 -1.14 1.43
C TYR A 106 -8.77 -1.16 -0.07
N TRP A 107 -7.51 -1.41 -0.47
CA TRP A 107 -7.10 -1.40 -1.87
C TRP A 107 -7.64 -2.58 -2.66
N LYS A 108 -8.03 -3.65 -2.02
CA LYS A 108 -8.72 -4.77 -2.67
C LYS A 108 -10.02 -4.30 -3.34
N GLN A 109 -10.67 -3.30 -2.77
CA GLN A 109 -11.94 -2.76 -3.29
C GLN A 109 -11.73 -1.67 -4.35
N MET A 110 -10.50 -1.20 -4.52
CA MET A 110 -10.19 -0.14 -5.46
C MET A 110 -9.89 -0.71 -6.84
N THR A 111 -10.37 0.00 -7.86
CA THR A 111 -10.15 -0.39 -9.24
C THR A 111 -9.00 0.41 -9.82
N VAL A 112 -7.99 -0.29 -10.38
CA VAL A 112 -6.92 0.33 -11.16
C VAL A 112 -6.92 -0.37 -12.51
N GLU A 113 -7.34 0.35 -13.55
CA GLU A 113 -7.55 -0.23 -14.87
C GLU A 113 -6.48 0.16 -15.88
N PHE A 114 -6.05 -0.83 -16.66
CA PHE A 114 -5.25 -0.62 -17.86
C PHE A 114 -5.92 -1.39 -18.99
N GLU A 115 -6.22 -0.69 -20.08
CA GLU A 115 -6.91 -1.29 -21.23
C GLU A 115 -8.24 -1.98 -20.87
N GLY A 116 -8.97 -1.39 -19.90
CA GLY A 116 -10.26 -1.93 -19.47
C GLY A 116 -10.19 -3.05 -18.46
N ASN A 117 -8.99 -3.46 -18.03
CA ASN A 117 -8.82 -4.54 -17.07
C ASN A 117 -8.38 -4.01 -15.71
N ASN A 118 -9.12 -4.37 -14.67
CA ASN A 118 -8.74 -4.05 -13.30
C ASN A 118 -7.64 -5.01 -12.85
N ILE A 119 -6.45 -4.48 -12.59
CA ILE A 119 -5.32 -5.31 -12.17
C ILE A 119 -5.06 -5.26 -10.67
N MET A 120 -5.53 -4.23 -9.98
CA MET A 120 -5.28 -4.10 -8.54
C MET A 120 -5.97 -5.19 -7.72
N THR A 121 -7.27 -5.37 -7.93
CA THR A 121 -8.06 -6.31 -7.13
C THR A 121 -7.50 -7.73 -7.17
N PRO A 122 -7.22 -8.33 -8.35
CA PRO A 122 -6.67 -9.69 -8.36
C PRO A 122 -5.29 -9.80 -7.73
N LEU A 123 -4.44 -8.78 -7.85
CA LEU A 123 -3.11 -8.79 -7.23
C LEU A 123 -3.22 -8.75 -5.70
N ILE A 124 -4.13 -7.94 -5.18
CA ILE A 124 -4.35 -7.85 -3.73
C ILE A 124 -4.97 -9.16 -3.21
N GLN A 125 -5.92 -9.74 -3.94
CA GLN A 125 -6.52 -11.03 -3.57
C GLN A 125 -5.47 -12.13 -3.50
N GLU A 126 -4.55 -12.17 -4.45
CA GLU A 126 -3.44 -13.12 -4.46
C GLU A 126 -2.56 -12.94 -3.22
N LEU A 127 -2.24 -11.68 -2.90
CA LEU A 127 -1.42 -11.38 -1.72
C LEU A 127 -2.12 -11.85 -0.43
N ILE A 128 -3.39 -11.57 -0.28
CA ILE A 128 -4.17 -12.00 0.89
C ILE A 128 -4.19 -13.53 1.00
N SER A 129 -4.35 -14.23 -0.13
CA SER A 129 -4.33 -15.70 -0.15
C SER A 129 -2.97 -16.23 0.30
N GLU A 130 -1.89 -15.62 -0.12
CA GLU A 130 -0.54 -16.01 0.30
C GLU A 130 -0.33 -15.82 1.81
N MET A 131 -0.98 -14.80 2.39
CA MET A 131 -0.85 -14.48 3.81
C MET A 131 -1.84 -15.23 4.70
N ASN A 132 -2.69 -16.09 4.14
CA ASN A 132 -3.65 -16.90 4.88
C ASN A 132 -3.22 -18.37 4.86
N PRO A 133 -2.35 -18.80 5.81
CA PRO A 133 -1.84 -20.16 5.81
C PRO A 133 -2.93 -21.23 6.05
N ASP A 134 -3.97 -20.90 6.82
CA ASP A 134 -5.06 -21.84 7.08
C ASP A 134 -5.83 -22.15 5.81
N LYS A 135 -6.09 -21.14 4.99
CA LYS A 135 -6.76 -21.30 3.71
C LYS A 135 -5.91 -22.14 2.73
N LYS A 136 -4.60 -21.89 2.70
CA LYS A 136 -3.66 -22.67 1.90
C LYS A 136 -3.63 -24.13 2.34
N LEU A 137 -3.58 -24.36 3.65
CA LEU A 137 -3.55 -25.70 4.21
C LEU A 137 -4.83 -26.46 3.85
N ASN A 138 -6.00 -25.82 4.00
CA ASN A 138 -7.28 -26.43 3.65
C ASN A 138 -7.35 -26.78 2.16
N SER A 139 -6.84 -25.90 1.28
CA SER A 139 -6.80 -26.18 -0.15
C SER A 139 -5.91 -27.38 -0.46
N ARG A 140 -4.76 -27.49 0.19
CA ARG A 140 -3.87 -28.65 0.01
C ARG A 140 -4.51 -29.95 0.50
N MET A 141 -5.18 -29.90 1.64
CA MET A 141 -5.89 -31.08 2.18
C MET A 141 -7.01 -31.52 1.25
N ASN A 142 -7.75 -30.57 0.67
CA ASN A 142 -8.81 -30.90 -0.30
C ASN A 142 -8.25 -31.48 -1.59
N MET A 143 -7.10 -31.03 -2.03
CA MET A 143 -6.46 -31.56 -3.24
C MET A 143 -5.93 -32.99 -3.07
N ASN A 144 -5.63 -33.37 -1.84
CA ASN A 144 -5.07 -34.70 -1.52
C ASN A 144 -6.16 -35.74 -1.22
N ARG A 145 -7.41 -35.35 -1.34
CA ARG A 145 -8.53 -36.28 -1.21
C ARG A 145 -8.96 -36.76 -2.60
#